data_acb1f8e4a5e2f629b9e6c21a21810ec7
#
_entry.id   acb1f8e4a5e2f629b9e6c21a21810ec7
#
_cell.length_a   1.000
_cell.length_b   1.000
_cell.length_c   1.000
_cell.angle_alpha   90.00
_cell.angle_beta   90.00
_cell.angle_gamma   90.00
#
_symmetry.space_group_name_H-M   'P 1'
#
loop_
_entity.id
_entity.type
_entity.pdbx_description
1 polymer ?
#
loop_
_entity_poly.entity_id
_entity_poly.type
_entity_poly.pdbx_seq_one_letter_code
_entity_poly.pdbx_strand_id
1 'polypeptide(L)'
;MTRLWREQNLALVGLRGIFPVWKVASNELIQEFISAKFGSVVCCTNDAYLDESFVGKTIDADFVASLPADVDPCGENGEFHSFAFAGPIFKESVKFQVGEKVYRPLEETHPAVASTVCPAPGARRTKGFWFCDLLPA
;
A
#
# COMPACT_ATOMS: atom_id res chain seq x y z
N MET A 1 5.67 5.15 10.99
CA MET A 1 5.17 6.19 11.93
C MET A 1 4.47 5.49 13.08
N THR A 2 4.86 5.73 14.34
CA THR A 2 4.37 4.98 15.49
C THR A 2 3.01 5.49 15.99
N ARG A 3 2.21 4.63 16.62
CA ARG A 3 0.94 4.97 17.27
C ARG A 3 1.12 6.10 18.29
N LEU A 4 2.18 6.01 19.11
CA LEU A 4 2.50 7.02 20.12
C LEU A 4 2.66 8.42 19.52
N TRP A 5 3.33 8.55 18.39
CA TRP A 5 3.48 9.83 17.69
C TRP A 5 2.11 10.41 17.27
N ARG A 6 1.21 9.57 16.76
CA ARG A 6 -0.15 10.00 16.39
C ARG A 6 -0.96 10.45 17.60
N GLU A 7 -0.92 9.68 18.70
CA GLU A 7 -1.63 10.01 19.94
C GLU A 7 -1.13 11.34 20.53
N GLN A 8 0.18 11.57 20.55
CA GLN A 8 0.77 12.83 21.01
C GLN A 8 0.32 14.03 20.16
N ASN A 9 0.40 13.92 18.82
CA ASN A 9 0.02 15.03 17.95
C ASN A 9 -1.49 15.30 17.97
N LEU A 10 -2.33 14.28 18.07
CA LEU A 10 -3.78 14.45 18.23
C LEU A 10 -4.13 15.14 19.54
N ALA A 11 -3.45 14.79 20.63
CA ALA A 11 -3.66 15.41 21.93
C ALA A 11 -3.38 16.92 21.94
N LEU A 12 -2.42 17.41 21.14
CA LEU A 12 -2.11 18.85 21.00
C LEU A 12 -3.30 19.65 20.46
N VAL A 13 -4.19 19.03 19.70
CA VAL A 13 -5.38 19.67 19.14
C VAL A 13 -6.69 19.19 19.79
N GLY A 14 -6.60 18.57 20.97
CA GLY A 14 -7.75 18.12 21.74
C GLY A 14 -8.49 16.90 21.14
N LEU A 15 -7.85 16.17 20.23
CA LEU A 15 -8.41 14.97 19.61
C LEU A 15 -7.83 13.69 20.22
N ARG A 16 -8.62 12.61 20.14
CA ARG A 16 -8.21 11.27 20.55
C ARG A 16 -8.22 10.33 19.36
N GLY A 17 -7.12 9.59 19.15
CA GLY A 17 -7.01 8.57 18.12
C GLY A 17 -7.78 7.29 18.48
N ILE A 18 -8.43 6.69 17.49
CA ILE A 18 -9.03 5.36 17.56
C ILE A 18 -8.26 4.49 16.56
N PHE A 19 -7.80 3.32 16.99
CA PHE A 19 -6.95 2.41 16.18
C PHE A 19 -7.55 1.00 16.18
N PRO A 20 -8.72 0.78 15.54
CA PRO A 20 -9.49 -0.46 15.66
C PRO A 20 -8.78 -1.69 15.12
N VAL A 21 -7.93 -1.52 14.09
CA VAL A 21 -7.15 -2.61 13.47
C VAL A 21 -5.70 -2.70 13.98
N TRP A 22 -5.37 -1.99 15.07
CA TRP A 22 -4.02 -2.00 15.62
C TRP A 22 -3.64 -3.38 16.16
N LYS A 23 -2.52 -3.93 15.67
CA LYS A 23 -2.01 -5.27 16.01
C LYS A 23 -2.88 -6.45 15.49
N VAL A 24 -3.82 -6.21 14.61
CA VAL A 24 -4.43 -7.29 13.82
C VAL A 24 -3.37 -7.80 12.83
N ALA A 25 -3.24 -9.10 12.69
CA ALA A 25 -2.31 -9.69 11.74
C ALA A 25 -2.76 -9.36 10.30
N SER A 26 -1.82 -8.96 9.42
CA SER A 26 -2.14 -8.55 8.04
C SER A 26 -2.89 -9.63 7.26
N ASN A 27 -2.55 -10.90 7.48
CA ASN A 27 -3.26 -12.02 6.86
C ASN A 27 -4.73 -12.12 7.29
N GLU A 28 -5.04 -11.85 8.54
CA GLU A 28 -6.42 -11.82 9.04
C GLU A 28 -7.15 -10.60 8.50
N LEU A 29 -6.50 -9.44 8.56
CA LEU A 29 -7.07 -8.18 8.12
C LEU A 29 -7.44 -8.19 6.63
N ILE A 30 -6.57 -8.72 5.76
CA ILE A 30 -6.87 -8.80 4.33
C ILE A 30 -8.04 -9.75 4.04
N GLN A 31 -8.16 -10.85 4.78
CA GLN A 31 -9.29 -11.78 4.63
C GLN A 31 -10.61 -11.13 5.09
N GLU A 32 -10.60 -10.38 6.18
CA GLU A 32 -11.75 -9.59 6.64
C GLU A 32 -12.15 -8.56 5.58
N PHE A 33 -11.18 -7.82 5.03
CA PHE A 33 -11.40 -6.83 3.97
C PHE A 33 -12.10 -7.43 2.75
N ILE A 34 -11.61 -8.57 2.25
CA ILE A 34 -12.19 -9.28 1.10
C ILE A 34 -13.58 -9.82 1.46
N SER A 35 -13.73 -10.43 2.64
CA SER A 35 -15.01 -11.02 3.10
C SER A 35 -16.08 -9.94 3.30
N ALA A 36 -15.71 -8.77 3.76
CA ALA A 36 -16.58 -7.62 3.91
C ALA A 36 -16.93 -6.92 2.57
N LYS A 37 -16.46 -7.48 1.44
CA LYS A 37 -16.75 -6.97 0.08
C LYS A 37 -16.22 -5.56 -0.18
N PHE A 38 -15.12 -5.18 0.43
CA PHE A 38 -14.37 -4.01 0.01
C PHE A 38 -13.69 -4.31 -1.34
N GLY A 39 -13.71 -3.33 -2.24
CA GLY A 39 -12.99 -3.35 -3.51
C GLY A 39 -11.84 -2.34 -3.46
N SER A 40 -10.64 -2.81 -3.78
CA SER A 40 -9.45 -1.96 -3.90
C SER A 40 -8.61 -2.41 -5.07
N VAL A 41 -7.95 -1.46 -5.75
CA VAL A 41 -7.08 -1.70 -6.89
C VAL A 41 -5.67 -1.21 -6.58
N VAL A 42 -4.66 -1.99 -6.93
CA VAL A 42 -3.26 -1.62 -6.76
C VAL A 42 -2.90 -0.55 -7.78
N CYS A 43 -2.53 0.64 -7.34
CA CYS A 43 -2.17 1.76 -8.20
C CYS A 43 -0.66 2.06 -8.25
N CYS A 44 0.10 1.48 -7.33
CA CYS A 44 1.55 1.64 -7.27
C CYS A 44 2.21 0.41 -6.66
N THR A 45 3.33 -0.05 -7.22
CA THR A 45 4.17 -1.11 -6.64
C THR A 45 5.62 -0.67 -6.54
N ASN A 46 6.29 -1.14 -5.49
CA ASN A 46 7.72 -0.99 -5.28
C ASN A 46 8.44 -2.13 -6.01
N ASP A 47 9.33 -1.79 -6.95
CA ASP A 47 10.03 -2.75 -7.81
C ASP A 47 10.94 -3.73 -7.06
N ALA A 48 11.29 -3.43 -5.82
CA ALA A 48 12.03 -4.34 -4.96
C ALA A 48 11.20 -5.57 -4.53
N TYR A 49 9.86 -5.47 -4.58
CA TYR A 49 8.93 -6.50 -4.09
C TYR A 49 8.02 -7.06 -5.17
N LEU A 50 7.44 -6.17 -6.01
CA LEU A 50 6.42 -6.52 -6.99
C LEU A 50 6.72 -5.86 -8.33
N ASP A 51 6.53 -6.60 -9.41
CA ASP A 51 6.70 -6.09 -10.76
C ASP A 51 5.43 -5.40 -11.30
N GLU A 52 5.49 -4.95 -12.55
CA GLU A 52 4.40 -4.23 -13.23
C GLU A 52 3.11 -5.05 -13.36
N SER A 53 3.19 -6.39 -13.29
CA SER A 53 2.02 -7.26 -13.46
C SER A 53 1.02 -7.12 -12.31
N PHE A 54 1.48 -6.65 -11.15
CA PHE A 54 0.63 -6.42 -9.98
C PHE A 54 -0.12 -5.10 -10.03
N VAL A 55 0.36 -4.11 -10.78
CA VAL A 55 -0.30 -2.80 -10.93
C VAL A 55 -1.56 -2.95 -11.74
N GLY A 56 -2.65 -2.36 -11.26
CA GLY A 56 -3.99 -2.44 -11.85
C GLY A 56 -4.78 -3.69 -11.47
N LYS A 57 -4.21 -4.60 -10.67
CA LYS A 57 -4.95 -5.75 -10.14
C LYS A 57 -5.87 -5.32 -8.99
N THR A 58 -7.05 -5.92 -8.95
CA THR A 58 -7.94 -5.83 -7.78
C THR A 58 -7.40 -6.72 -6.66
N ILE A 59 -7.51 -6.22 -5.43
CA ILE A 59 -7.14 -6.99 -4.24
C ILE A 59 -8.27 -7.96 -3.91
N ASP A 60 -8.07 -9.21 -4.25
CA ASP A 60 -8.96 -10.35 -4.02
C ASP A 60 -8.15 -11.57 -3.56
N ALA A 61 -8.80 -12.72 -3.44
CA ALA A 61 -8.16 -13.95 -2.99
C ALA A 61 -7.04 -14.40 -3.95
N ASP A 62 -7.22 -14.22 -5.26
CA ASP A 62 -6.22 -14.60 -6.27
C ASP A 62 -5.00 -13.67 -6.21
N PHE A 63 -5.24 -12.37 -6.00
CA PHE A 63 -4.16 -11.41 -5.75
C PHE A 63 -3.34 -11.83 -4.55
N VAL A 64 -3.97 -12.10 -3.40
CA VAL A 64 -3.29 -12.51 -2.17
C VAL A 64 -2.52 -13.81 -2.38
N ALA A 65 -3.10 -14.79 -3.07
CA ALA A 65 -2.44 -16.06 -3.37
C ALA A 65 -1.23 -15.91 -4.33
N SER A 66 -1.21 -14.86 -5.15
CA SER A 66 -0.13 -14.58 -6.10
C SER A 66 1.04 -13.79 -5.50
N LEU A 67 0.90 -13.27 -4.28
CA LEU A 67 1.95 -12.49 -3.64
C LEU A 67 3.17 -13.35 -3.26
N PRO A 68 4.39 -12.84 -3.43
CA PRO A 68 5.58 -13.46 -2.84
C PRO A 68 5.44 -13.61 -1.32
N ALA A 69 6.02 -14.67 -0.75
CA ALA A 69 5.86 -15.01 0.66
C ALA A 69 6.39 -13.94 1.65
N ASP A 70 7.25 -13.08 1.18
CA ASP A 70 7.87 -11.98 1.95
C ASP A 70 7.22 -10.63 1.73
N VAL A 71 6.09 -10.59 1.01
CA VAL A 71 5.26 -9.39 0.80
C VAL A 71 4.10 -9.38 1.78
N ASP A 72 3.94 -8.27 2.50
CA ASP A 72 2.78 -8.07 3.36
C ASP A 72 1.49 -7.92 2.52
N PRO A 73 0.45 -8.74 2.75
CA PRO A 73 -0.76 -8.70 1.93
C PRO A 73 -1.57 -7.40 2.06
N CYS A 74 -1.28 -6.57 3.08
CA CYS A 74 -1.83 -5.23 3.25
C CYS A 74 -0.90 -4.12 2.74
N GLY A 75 0.33 -4.45 2.29
CA GLY A 75 1.31 -3.48 1.81
C GLY A 75 1.89 -2.57 2.90
N GLU A 76 1.89 -3.01 4.16
CA GLU A 76 2.25 -2.17 5.32
C GLU A 76 3.74 -1.78 5.37
N ASN A 77 4.61 -2.48 4.65
CA ASN A 77 6.05 -2.18 4.60
C ASN A 77 6.45 -1.38 3.36
N GLY A 78 5.48 -0.85 2.61
CA GLY A 78 5.72 -0.03 1.41
C GLY A 78 5.91 -0.84 0.14
N GLU A 79 5.37 -2.07 0.08
CA GLU A 79 5.44 -2.93 -1.08
C GLU A 79 4.55 -2.46 -2.22
N PHE A 80 3.36 -1.93 -1.86
CA PHE A 80 2.39 -1.38 -2.81
C PHE A 80 1.46 -0.36 -2.17
N HIS A 81 0.78 0.43 -3.00
CA HIS A 81 -0.33 1.29 -2.63
C HIS A 81 -1.57 0.94 -3.43
N SER A 82 -2.73 1.09 -2.80
CA SER A 82 -4.01 0.76 -3.41
C SER A 82 -5.03 1.89 -3.25
N PHE A 83 -6.01 1.89 -4.13
CA PHE A 83 -7.16 2.79 -4.11
C PHE A 83 -8.43 1.99 -3.82
N ALA A 84 -9.10 2.29 -2.70
CA ALA A 84 -10.38 1.69 -2.36
C ALA A 84 -11.50 2.37 -3.16
N PHE A 85 -12.22 1.60 -3.97
CA PHE A 85 -13.25 2.11 -4.87
C PHE A 85 -14.66 1.61 -4.54
N ALA A 86 -14.78 0.58 -3.70
CA ALA A 86 -16.07 -0.02 -3.35
C ALA A 86 -16.04 -0.61 -1.94
N GLY A 87 -17.20 -0.85 -1.37
CA GLY A 87 -17.33 -1.51 -0.07
C GLY A 87 -18.64 -1.12 0.63
N PRO A 88 -18.94 -1.73 1.78
CA PRO A 88 -20.22 -1.53 2.48
C PRO A 88 -20.47 -0.09 2.98
N ILE A 89 -19.40 0.72 3.07
CA ILE A 89 -19.49 2.14 3.49
C ILE A 89 -19.69 3.10 2.31
N PHE A 90 -19.54 2.62 1.07
CA PHE A 90 -19.73 3.43 -0.13
C PHE A 90 -21.22 3.45 -0.50
N LYS A 91 -21.76 4.62 -0.84
CA LYS A 91 -23.13 4.72 -1.41
C LYS A 91 -23.17 4.10 -2.81
N GLU A 92 -22.13 4.36 -3.59
CA GLU A 92 -21.93 3.82 -4.94
C GLU A 92 -20.44 3.54 -5.12
N SER A 93 -20.12 2.52 -5.90
CA SER A 93 -18.73 2.24 -6.27
C SER A 93 -18.19 3.36 -7.17
N VAL A 94 -16.95 3.77 -6.92
CA VAL A 94 -16.24 4.71 -7.80
C VAL A 94 -15.88 3.99 -9.09
N LYS A 95 -16.39 4.51 -10.21
CA LYS A 95 -16.09 3.97 -11.54
C LYS A 95 -14.77 4.53 -12.06
N PHE A 96 -13.91 3.67 -12.55
CA PHE A 96 -12.62 4.06 -13.14
C PHE A 96 -12.19 3.07 -14.21
N GLN A 97 -11.24 3.50 -15.02
CA GLN A 97 -10.50 2.65 -15.96
C GLN A 97 -9.02 2.69 -15.57
N VAL A 98 -8.39 1.53 -15.62
CA VAL A 98 -6.93 1.46 -15.42
C VAL A 98 -6.25 2.02 -16.66
N GLY A 99 -5.48 3.07 -16.48
CA GLY A 99 -4.71 3.73 -17.52
C GLY A 99 -3.37 3.05 -17.80
N GLU A 100 -2.47 3.81 -18.40
CA GLU A 100 -1.14 3.34 -18.75
C GLU A 100 -0.33 2.98 -17.49
N LYS A 101 0.48 1.92 -17.60
CA LYS A 101 1.46 1.57 -16.58
C LYS A 101 2.78 2.26 -16.86
N VAL A 102 3.30 2.98 -15.87
CA VAL A 102 4.52 3.78 -16.02
C VAL A 102 5.49 3.46 -14.90
N TYR A 103 6.74 3.18 -15.29
CA TYR A 103 7.83 3.05 -14.33
C TYR A 103 8.46 4.40 -14.03
N ARG A 104 8.62 4.73 -12.75
CA ARG A 104 9.33 5.92 -12.29
C ARG A 104 10.53 5.51 -11.45
N PRO A 105 11.77 5.67 -11.97
CA PRO A 105 12.96 5.40 -11.19
C PRO A 105 13.08 6.41 -10.04
N LEU A 106 13.61 5.95 -8.91
CA LEU A 106 14.06 6.87 -7.87
C LEU A 106 15.27 7.63 -8.40
N GLU A 107 15.13 8.95 -8.57
CA GLU A 107 16.27 9.79 -8.84
C GLU A 107 17.22 9.74 -7.64
N GLU A 108 18.49 9.47 -7.90
CA GLU A 108 19.54 9.63 -6.88
C GLU A 108 19.75 11.12 -6.62
N THR A 109 18.76 11.75 -5.95
CA THR A 109 18.83 13.15 -5.58
C THR A 109 19.75 13.30 -4.37
N HIS A 110 20.94 13.82 -4.64
CA HIS A 110 21.97 14.32 -3.73
C HIS A 110 22.70 13.31 -2.82
N PRO A 111 24.05 13.30 -2.91
CA PRO A 111 24.90 12.53 -1.99
C PRO A 111 24.88 13.04 -0.55
N ALA A 112 24.10 14.06 -0.23
CA ALA A 112 24.07 14.72 1.09
C ALA A 112 23.00 14.16 2.05
N VAL A 113 22.10 13.28 1.62
CA VAL A 113 21.13 12.59 2.49
C VAL A 113 21.21 11.08 2.28
N ALA A 114 22.43 10.56 2.23
CA ALA A 114 22.64 9.16 2.53
C ALA A 114 22.20 8.97 3.98
N SER A 115 20.94 8.52 4.18
CA SER A 115 20.50 8.15 5.50
C SER A 115 21.50 7.15 6.06
N THR A 116 22.04 7.46 7.22
CA THR A 116 23.01 6.68 8.00
C THR A 116 22.47 5.33 8.48
N VAL A 117 21.36 4.87 7.89
CA VAL A 117 20.80 3.54 8.11
C VAL A 117 21.39 2.64 7.03
N CYS A 118 22.48 1.95 7.36
CA CYS A 118 22.94 0.80 6.58
C CYS A 118 21.75 -0.15 6.45
N PRO A 119 21.28 -0.48 5.22
CA PRO A 119 20.25 -1.50 5.06
C PRO A 119 20.76 -2.80 5.66
N ALA A 120 19.90 -3.50 6.40
CA ALA A 120 20.24 -4.81 6.94
C ALA A 120 20.75 -5.73 5.82
N PRO A 121 21.74 -6.61 6.07
CA PRO A 121 22.20 -7.56 5.07
C PRO A 121 21.01 -8.36 4.51
N GLY A 122 20.78 -8.29 3.18
CA GLY A 122 19.65 -8.93 2.51
C GLY A 122 18.42 -8.03 2.27
N ALA A 123 18.42 -6.77 2.71
CA ALA A 123 17.34 -5.84 2.39
C ALA A 123 17.30 -5.56 0.88
N ARG A 124 16.13 -5.73 0.28
CA ARG A 124 15.88 -5.39 -1.14
C ARG A 124 16.03 -3.87 -1.32
N ARG A 125 16.75 -3.47 -2.38
CA ARG A 125 16.91 -2.05 -2.71
C ARG A 125 15.85 -1.65 -3.72
N THR A 126 14.97 -0.74 -3.34
CA THR A 126 14.05 -0.07 -4.26
C THR A 126 14.84 0.78 -5.25
N LYS A 127 14.62 0.57 -6.54
CA LYS A 127 15.18 1.37 -7.63
C LYS A 127 14.15 2.31 -8.22
N GLY A 128 12.87 2.01 -8.06
CA GLY A 128 11.76 2.79 -8.55
C GLY A 128 10.42 2.16 -8.23
N PHE A 129 9.40 2.73 -8.84
CA PHE A 129 8.02 2.32 -8.63
C PHE A 129 7.30 2.20 -9.97
N TRP A 130 6.45 1.19 -10.08
CA TRP A 130 5.45 1.08 -11.12
C TRP A 130 4.17 1.76 -10.68
N PHE A 131 3.57 2.53 -11.56
CA PHE A 131 2.30 3.22 -11.35
C PHE A 131 1.31 2.91 -12.45
N CYS A 132 0.03 3.03 -12.16
CA CYS A 132 -0.99 3.22 -13.18
C CYS A 132 -1.91 4.38 -12.78
N ASP A 133 -2.37 5.13 -13.78
CA ASP A 133 -3.42 6.10 -13.58
C ASP A 133 -4.78 5.41 -13.44
N LEU A 134 -5.64 5.99 -12.64
CA LEU A 134 -7.04 5.58 -12.53
C LEU A 134 -7.89 6.70 -13.14
N LEU A 135 -8.36 6.48 -14.35
CA LEU A 135 -9.10 7.47 -15.13
C LEU A 135 -10.60 7.38 -14.80
N PRO A 136 -11.31 8.49 -14.66
CA PRO A 136 -12.76 8.48 -14.52
C PRO A 136 -13.43 7.71 -15.67
N ALA A 137 -14.44 6.90 -15.33
CA ALA A 137 -15.22 6.12 -16.30
C ALA A 137 -16.68 6.59 -16.35
#